data_aae780954c9dd9134b956c4142c18d8b
#
_entry.id   aae780954c9dd9134b956c4142c18d8b
#
_cell.length_a   1.000
_cell.length_b   1.000
_cell.length_c   1.000
_cell.angle_alpha   90.00
_cell.angle_beta   90.00
_cell.angle_gamma   90.00
#
_symmetry.space_group_name_H-M   'P 1'
#
loop_
_entity.id
_entity.type
_entity.pdbx_description
1 polymer ?
#
loop_
_entity_poly.entity_id
_entity_poly.type
_entity_poly.pdbx_seq_one_letter_code
_entity_poly.pdbx_strand_id
1 'polypeptide(L)'
;ERGVAMVFQTYALYPHMTVEENMGFGLRMNGVPKAEIKKKVTAASDILKLDDYLARKPKALSGGQRQRVAIGRAIVRGPEVFLFDEPLSNLDAELRVEMRVEIARLHKEIGATMIYVTHDQVEAMTLADKIVVLRAGVIEQVGAPLELYRDPDNKFVAGFIGSPAMNFLDGTVVDGGVDLPGLGRTVAVSANLPAKGTKVTLGVRPEH
;
A
#
# COMPACT_ATOMS: atom_id res chain seq x y z
N GLU A 1 -9.99 -11.14 -22.72
CA GLU A 1 -9.53 -10.09 -21.78
C GLU A 1 -9.24 -10.71 -20.44
N ARG A 2 -8.18 -10.22 -19.74
CA ARG A 2 -7.72 -10.84 -18.47
C ARG A 2 -8.46 -10.33 -17.24
N GLY A 3 -9.50 -9.51 -17.35
CA GLY A 3 -10.21 -8.95 -16.17
C GLY A 3 -9.34 -8.10 -15.24
N VAL A 4 -8.23 -7.52 -15.75
CA VAL A 4 -7.25 -6.78 -14.94
C VAL A 4 -7.28 -5.30 -15.30
N ALA A 5 -7.23 -4.42 -14.31
CA ALA A 5 -7.01 -2.99 -14.49
C ALA A 5 -5.82 -2.52 -13.64
N MET A 6 -5.08 -1.53 -14.15
CA MET A 6 -3.88 -1.00 -13.48
C MET A 6 -3.98 0.51 -13.28
N VAL A 7 -3.61 0.95 -12.09
CA VAL A 7 -3.42 2.34 -11.71
C VAL A 7 -1.93 2.58 -11.55
N PHE A 8 -1.37 3.43 -12.40
CA PHE A 8 0.06 3.73 -12.44
C PHE A 8 0.44 4.85 -11.48
N GLN A 9 1.67 4.87 -11.03
CA GLN A 9 2.27 5.90 -10.21
C GLN A 9 2.07 7.33 -10.78
N THR A 10 2.17 7.51 -12.09
CA THR A 10 2.01 8.79 -12.78
C THR A 10 0.57 9.07 -13.21
N TYR A 11 -0.39 8.23 -12.77
CA TYR A 11 -1.81 8.25 -13.14
C TYR A 11 -2.08 7.98 -14.63
N ALA A 12 -1.15 8.25 -15.54
CA ALA A 12 -1.21 8.03 -16.99
C ALA A 12 -2.52 8.53 -17.64
N LEU A 13 -2.99 9.73 -17.21
CA LEU A 13 -4.19 10.35 -17.77
C LEU A 13 -3.89 10.95 -19.15
N TYR A 14 -4.87 10.92 -20.05
CA TYR A 14 -4.82 11.59 -21.33
C TYR A 14 -5.04 13.11 -21.14
N PRO A 15 -4.02 13.97 -21.35
CA PRO A 15 -4.08 15.38 -20.95
C PRO A 15 -5.06 16.23 -21.77
N HIS A 16 -5.38 15.79 -22.97
CA HIS A 16 -6.30 16.46 -23.89
C HIS A 16 -7.77 16.09 -23.68
N MET A 17 -8.04 15.01 -22.95
CA MET A 17 -9.37 14.50 -22.64
C MET A 17 -9.90 15.07 -21.33
N THR A 18 -11.22 15.20 -21.20
CA THR A 18 -11.89 15.50 -19.94
C THR A 18 -11.83 14.32 -18.97
N VAL A 19 -12.27 14.52 -17.73
CA VAL A 19 -12.40 13.42 -16.72
C VAL A 19 -13.34 12.34 -17.26
N GLU A 20 -14.53 12.71 -17.73
CA GLU A 20 -15.51 11.78 -18.31
C GLU A 20 -14.90 10.99 -19.47
N GLU A 21 -14.20 11.66 -20.38
CA GLU A 21 -13.55 11.01 -21.52
C GLU A 21 -12.41 10.09 -21.10
N ASN A 22 -11.60 10.46 -20.10
CA ASN A 22 -10.55 9.62 -19.55
C ASN A 22 -11.14 8.34 -18.94
N MET A 23 -12.17 8.47 -18.10
CA MET A 23 -12.81 7.32 -17.47
C MET A 23 -13.46 6.39 -18.51
N GLY A 24 -14.19 6.94 -19.47
CA GLY A 24 -14.89 6.17 -20.51
C GLY A 24 -14.03 5.66 -21.66
N PHE A 25 -12.75 6.05 -21.73
CA PHE A 25 -11.91 5.78 -22.90
C PHE A 25 -11.80 4.29 -23.26
N GLY A 26 -11.48 3.44 -22.28
CA GLY A 26 -11.34 2.00 -22.51
C GLY A 26 -12.63 1.34 -22.99
N LEU A 27 -13.77 1.72 -22.45
CA LEU A 27 -15.07 1.24 -22.88
C LEU A 27 -15.40 1.67 -24.32
N ARG A 28 -15.08 2.92 -24.65
CA ARG A 28 -15.26 3.44 -26.02
C ARG A 28 -14.42 2.68 -27.05
N MET A 29 -13.16 2.36 -26.72
CA MET A 29 -12.29 1.57 -27.60
C MET A 29 -12.82 0.13 -27.81
N ASN A 30 -13.52 -0.41 -26.83
CA ASN A 30 -14.17 -1.72 -26.91
C ASN A 30 -15.55 -1.68 -27.58
N GLY A 31 -15.96 -0.55 -28.14
CA GLY A 31 -17.22 -0.43 -28.88
C GLY A 31 -18.48 -0.38 -28.00
N VAL A 32 -18.33 -0.13 -26.69
CA VAL A 32 -19.49 -0.03 -25.77
C VAL A 32 -20.37 1.19 -26.15
N PRO A 33 -21.70 1.05 -26.16
CA PRO A 33 -22.61 2.14 -26.48
C PRO A 33 -22.45 3.35 -25.55
N LYS A 34 -22.57 4.57 -26.11
CA LYS A 34 -22.39 5.83 -25.36
C LYS A 34 -23.27 5.92 -24.11
N ALA A 35 -24.52 5.45 -24.19
CA ALA A 35 -25.44 5.46 -23.04
C ALA A 35 -24.95 4.59 -21.88
N GLU A 36 -24.40 3.42 -22.20
CA GLU A 36 -23.82 2.53 -21.20
C GLU A 36 -22.53 3.09 -20.61
N ILE A 37 -21.64 3.66 -21.44
CA ILE A 37 -20.44 4.36 -20.97
C ILE A 37 -20.82 5.45 -19.97
N LYS A 38 -21.79 6.31 -20.33
CA LYS A 38 -22.25 7.39 -19.47
C LYS A 38 -22.77 6.85 -18.13
N LYS A 39 -23.57 5.80 -18.14
CA LYS A 39 -24.09 5.14 -16.93
C LYS A 39 -22.95 4.65 -16.01
N LYS A 40 -21.96 3.95 -16.58
CA LYS A 40 -20.81 3.43 -15.82
C LYS A 40 -19.91 4.53 -15.30
N VAL A 41 -19.66 5.58 -16.08
CA VAL A 41 -18.86 6.73 -15.68
C VAL A 41 -19.55 7.51 -14.55
N THR A 42 -20.86 7.76 -14.66
CA THR A 42 -21.61 8.43 -13.58
C THR A 42 -21.53 7.62 -12.29
N ALA A 43 -21.80 6.30 -12.32
CA ALA A 43 -21.73 5.48 -11.13
C ALA A 43 -20.33 5.47 -10.48
N ALA A 44 -19.26 5.43 -11.28
CA ALA A 44 -17.89 5.51 -10.76
C ALA A 44 -17.54 6.94 -10.25
N SER A 45 -18.11 7.97 -10.88
CA SER A 45 -17.96 9.38 -10.45
C SER A 45 -18.58 9.60 -9.08
N ASP A 46 -19.80 9.10 -8.85
CA ASP A 46 -20.50 9.17 -7.56
C ASP A 46 -19.66 8.57 -6.43
N ILE A 47 -19.11 7.36 -6.65
CA ILE A 47 -18.25 6.66 -5.67
C ILE A 47 -17.01 7.50 -5.34
N LEU A 48 -16.41 8.12 -6.35
CA LEU A 48 -15.13 8.84 -6.25
C LEU A 48 -15.29 10.35 -5.99
N LYS A 49 -16.53 10.85 -5.88
CA LYS A 49 -16.85 12.27 -5.69
C LYS A 49 -16.23 13.15 -6.79
N LEU A 50 -16.43 12.76 -8.06
CA LEU A 50 -15.87 13.45 -9.23
C LEU A 50 -16.91 14.18 -10.07
N ASP A 51 -18.18 14.25 -9.65
CA ASP A 51 -19.29 14.77 -10.45
C ASP A 51 -19.07 16.21 -10.93
N ASP A 52 -18.61 17.08 -10.06
CA ASP A 52 -18.30 18.49 -10.36
C ASP A 52 -17.07 18.66 -11.27
N TYR A 53 -16.34 17.58 -11.53
CA TYR A 53 -15.08 17.59 -12.27
C TYR A 53 -15.15 16.92 -13.63
N LEU A 54 -16.25 16.26 -13.99
CA LEU A 54 -16.40 15.44 -15.20
C LEU A 54 -16.03 16.18 -16.49
N ALA A 55 -16.35 17.48 -16.58
CA ALA A 55 -16.04 18.31 -17.73
C ALA A 55 -14.63 18.91 -17.72
N ARG A 56 -13.87 18.77 -16.62
CA ARG A 56 -12.52 19.33 -16.51
C ARG A 56 -11.48 18.44 -17.16
N LYS A 57 -10.35 19.05 -17.55
CA LYS A 57 -9.16 18.35 -18.02
C LYS A 57 -8.17 18.11 -16.88
N PRO A 58 -7.26 17.11 -16.98
CA PRO A 58 -6.29 16.79 -15.92
C PRO A 58 -5.48 17.98 -15.40
N LYS A 59 -5.17 18.94 -16.26
CA LYS A 59 -4.44 20.18 -15.90
C LYS A 59 -5.19 21.03 -14.85
N ALA A 60 -6.51 20.97 -14.81
CA ALA A 60 -7.36 21.73 -13.88
C ALA A 60 -7.73 20.95 -12.61
N LEU A 61 -6.99 19.89 -12.29
CA LEU A 61 -7.25 19.00 -11.16
C LEU A 61 -6.08 18.99 -10.18
N SER A 62 -6.38 18.80 -8.88
CA SER A 62 -5.37 18.50 -7.84
C SER A 62 -4.75 17.11 -8.03
N GLY A 63 -3.67 16.80 -7.30
CA GLY A 63 -3.05 15.48 -7.29
C GLY A 63 -4.03 14.36 -6.96
N GLY A 64 -4.76 14.49 -5.86
CA GLY A 64 -5.76 13.51 -5.44
C GLY A 64 -6.93 13.38 -6.40
N GLN A 65 -7.39 14.48 -7.02
CA GLN A 65 -8.42 14.41 -8.06
C GLN A 65 -7.93 13.64 -9.29
N ARG A 66 -6.69 13.88 -9.76
CA ARG A 66 -6.10 13.10 -10.85
C ARG A 66 -6.01 11.62 -10.52
N GLN A 67 -5.63 11.30 -9.29
CA GLN A 67 -5.59 9.91 -8.82
C GLN A 67 -6.98 9.26 -8.84
N ARG A 68 -8.00 9.93 -8.30
CA ARG A 68 -9.39 9.44 -8.36
C ARG A 68 -9.85 9.19 -9.80
N VAL A 69 -9.48 10.06 -10.74
CA VAL A 69 -9.77 9.84 -12.17
C VAL A 69 -9.09 8.58 -12.70
N ALA A 70 -7.83 8.33 -12.33
CA ALA A 70 -7.11 7.13 -12.74
C ALA A 70 -7.76 5.85 -12.17
N ILE A 71 -8.18 5.89 -10.90
CA ILE A 71 -8.96 4.82 -10.26
C ILE A 71 -10.31 4.64 -10.98
N GLY A 72 -11.04 5.73 -11.27
CA GLY A 72 -12.32 5.70 -11.97
C GLY A 72 -12.21 5.06 -13.36
N ARG A 73 -11.14 5.38 -14.10
CA ARG A 73 -10.83 4.74 -15.38
C ARG A 73 -10.64 3.22 -15.26
N ALA A 74 -10.12 2.76 -14.12
CA ALA A 74 -10.00 1.34 -13.82
C ALA A 74 -11.35 0.71 -13.44
N ILE A 75 -12.12 1.35 -12.56
CA ILE A 75 -13.42 0.87 -12.04
C ILE A 75 -14.45 0.65 -13.15
N VAL A 76 -14.59 1.61 -14.08
CA VAL A 76 -15.61 1.54 -15.14
C VAL A 76 -15.51 0.30 -16.02
N ARG A 77 -14.33 -0.35 -16.04
CA ARG A 77 -14.10 -1.60 -16.77
C ARG A 77 -14.64 -2.84 -16.03
N GLY A 78 -14.94 -2.73 -14.73
CA GLY A 78 -15.38 -3.85 -13.88
C GLY A 78 -14.34 -4.96 -13.80
N PRO A 79 -13.08 -4.68 -13.40
CA PRO A 79 -12.05 -5.71 -13.35
C PRO A 79 -12.26 -6.65 -12.17
N GLU A 80 -11.79 -7.90 -12.31
CA GLU A 80 -11.72 -8.88 -11.22
C GLU A 80 -10.52 -8.60 -10.30
N VAL A 81 -9.45 -8.03 -10.88
CA VAL A 81 -8.20 -7.70 -10.17
C VAL A 81 -7.76 -6.28 -10.49
N PHE A 82 -7.51 -5.50 -9.45
CA PHE A 82 -6.85 -4.20 -9.53
C PHE A 82 -5.36 -4.31 -9.21
N LEU A 83 -4.53 -3.68 -10.03
CA LEU A 83 -3.11 -3.50 -9.78
C LEU A 83 -2.84 -2.02 -9.47
N PHE A 84 -2.27 -1.73 -8.32
CA PHE A 84 -1.83 -0.40 -7.93
C PHE A 84 -0.30 -0.36 -7.85
N ASP A 85 0.33 0.49 -8.64
CA ASP A 85 1.78 0.65 -8.68
C ASP A 85 2.15 1.99 -8.04
N GLU A 86 2.49 1.96 -6.75
CA GLU A 86 2.84 3.11 -5.90
C GLU A 86 1.87 4.32 -6.08
N PRO A 87 0.56 4.13 -5.96
CA PRO A 87 -0.40 5.15 -6.40
C PRO A 87 -0.36 6.44 -5.57
N LEU A 88 0.17 6.40 -4.33
CA LEU A 88 0.19 7.54 -3.42
C LEU A 88 1.55 8.25 -3.34
N SER A 89 2.60 7.73 -3.99
CA SER A 89 3.97 8.24 -3.86
C SER A 89 4.14 9.71 -4.28
N ASN A 90 3.33 10.20 -5.24
CA ASN A 90 3.39 11.55 -5.77
C ASN A 90 2.47 12.56 -5.05
N LEU A 91 1.91 12.20 -3.90
CA LEU A 91 1.04 13.05 -3.10
C LEU A 91 1.78 13.60 -1.88
N ASP A 92 1.39 14.80 -1.43
CA ASP A 92 1.81 15.33 -0.15
C ASP A 92 1.27 14.50 1.03
N ALA A 93 1.80 14.73 2.23
CA ALA A 93 1.52 13.88 3.40
C ALA A 93 0.04 13.90 3.81
N GLU A 94 -0.61 15.08 3.77
CA GLU A 94 -2.02 15.23 4.16
C GLU A 94 -2.94 14.51 3.18
N LEU A 95 -2.75 14.76 1.90
CA LEU A 95 -3.54 14.12 0.83
C LEU A 95 -3.32 12.61 0.78
N ARG A 96 -2.11 12.13 1.11
CA ARG A 96 -1.82 10.69 1.22
C ARG A 96 -2.64 10.01 2.30
N VAL A 97 -2.82 10.67 3.46
CA VAL A 97 -3.69 10.16 4.53
C VAL A 97 -5.14 10.03 4.06
N GLU A 98 -5.68 11.10 3.45
CA GLU A 98 -7.04 11.08 2.90
C GLU A 98 -7.24 9.97 1.87
N MET A 99 -6.31 9.84 0.94
CA MET A 99 -6.39 8.85 -0.14
C MET A 99 -6.26 7.41 0.34
N ARG A 100 -5.51 7.15 1.41
CA ARG A 100 -5.50 5.81 2.05
C ARG A 100 -6.87 5.42 2.57
N VAL A 101 -7.53 6.33 3.29
CA VAL A 101 -8.91 6.09 3.78
C VAL A 101 -9.87 5.84 2.61
N GLU A 102 -9.74 6.60 1.54
CA GLU A 102 -10.55 6.46 0.33
C GLU A 102 -10.34 5.10 -0.36
N ILE A 103 -9.08 4.66 -0.51
CA ILE A 103 -8.75 3.35 -1.10
C ILE A 103 -9.25 2.21 -0.22
N ALA A 104 -9.11 2.31 1.11
CA ALA A 104 -9.64 1.31 2.04
C ALA A 104 -11.17 1.19 1.95
N ARG A 105 -11.88 2.32 1.82
CA ARG A 105 -13.32 2.36 1.59
C ARG A 105 -13.68 1.71 0.25
N LEU A 106 -12.99 2.11 -0.80
CA LEU A 106 -13.19 1.62 -2.16
C LEU A 106 -13.01 0.09 -2.25
N HIS A 107 -11.99 -0.45 -1.58
CA HIS A 107 -11.75 -1.89 -1.52
C HIS A 107 -12.97 -2.64 -0.98
N LYS A 108 -13.56 -2.13 0.11
CA LYS A 108 -14.77 -2.72 0.71
C LYS A 108 -16.01 -2.60 -0.18
N GLU A 109 -16.16 -1.46 -0.87
CA GLU A 109 -17.33 -1.21 -1.74
C GLU A 109 -17.29 -2.05 -3.03
N ILE A 110 -16.11 -2.23 -3.62
CA ILE A 110 -15.96 -2.96 -4.90
C ILE A 110 -15.88 -4.46 -4.66
N GLY A 111 -15.27 -4.93 -3.56
CA GLY A 111 -15.08 -6.33 -3.25
C GLY A 111 -14.18 -7.09 -4.22
N ALA A 112 -13.39 -6.38 -5.04
CA ALA A 112 -12.45 -6.97 -5.99
C ALA A 112 -11.09 -7.24 -5.34
N THR A 113 -10.34 -8.20 -5.86
CA THR A 113 -8.96 -8.43 -5.43
C THR A 113 -8.07 -7.25 -5.82
N MET A 114 -7.31 -6.72 -4.86
CA MET A 114 -6.37 -5.64 -5.09
C MET A 114 -4.93 -6.10 -4.82
N ILE A 115 -4.03 -5.89 -5.76
CA ILE A 115 -2.59 -6.03 -5.58
C ILE A 115 -2.00 -4.62 -5.54
N TYR A 116 -1.41 -4.28 -4.41
CA TYR A 116 -0.94 -2.93 -4.12
C TYR A 116 0.56 -2.94 -3.88
N VAL A 117 1.31 -2.25 -4.72
CA VAL A 117 2.76 -2.07 -4.57
C VAL A 117 3.03 -0.75 -3.86
N THR A 118 3.81 -0.79 -2.80
CA THR A 118 4.24 0.41 -2.06
C THR A 118 5.59 0.17 -1.38
N HIS A 119 6.33 1.24 -1.15
CA HIS A 119 7.48 1.27 -0.26
C HIS A 119 7.15 1.92 1.10
N ASP A 120 5.92 2.39 1.28
CA ASP A 120 5.43 2.97 2.54
C ASP A 120 4.79 1.88 3.41
N GLN A 121 5.44 1.58 4.54
CA GLN A 121 4.97 0.56 5.47
C GLN A 121 3.62 0.91 6.11
N VAL A 122 3.28 2.21 6.26
CA VAL A 122 1.99 2.63 6.82
C VAL A 122 0.87 2.28 5.85
N GLU A 123 1.10 2.44 4.54
CA GLU A 123 0.15 1.99 3.51
C GLU A 123 -0.03 0.48 3.57
N ALA A 124 1.07 -0.29 3.57
CA ALA A 124 1.02 -1.75 3.64
C ALA A 124 0.27 -2.23 4.90
N MET A 125 0.62 -1.69 6.07
CA MET A 125 0.03 -2.10 7.35
C MET A 125 -1.46 -1.73 7.51
N THR A 126 -1.92 -0.68 6.83
CA THR A 126 -3.30 -0.17 6.98
C THR A 126 -4.25 -0.60 5.88
N LEU A 127 -3.75 -0.95 4.69
CA LEU A 127 -4.58 -1.28 3.54
C LEU A 127 -4.65 -2.78 3.25
N ALA A 128 -3.61 -3.54 3.60
CA ALA A 128 -3.50 -4.93 3.18
C ALA A 128 -4.15 -5.92 4.15
N ASP A 129 -4.81 -6.94 3.62
CA ASP A 129 -5.17 -8.16 4.34
C ASP A 129 -3.95 -9.09 4.47
N LYS A 130 -3.07 -9.06 3.47
CA LYS A 130 -1.84 -9.85 3.41
C LYS A 130 -0.70 -9.03 2.79
N ILE A 131 0.44 -9.02 3.47
CA ILE A 131 1.66 -8.34 3.01
C ILE A 131 2.65 -9.40 2.50
N VAL A 132 3.30 -9.08 1.38
CA VAL A 132 4.46 -9.81 0.85
C VAL A 132 5.66 -8.87 0.94
N VAL A 133 6.62 -9.20 1.80
CA VAL A 133 7.87 -8.44 1.91
C VAL A 133 8.87 -8.98 0.92
N LEU A 134 9.36 -8.11 0.04
CA LEU A 134 10.31 -8.44 -1.02
C LEU A 134 11.65 -7.75 -0.78
N ARG A 135 12.76 -8.46 -0.99
CA ARG A 135 14.11 -7.91 -0.98
C ARG A 135 14.93 -8.51 -2.10
N ALA A 136 15.50 -7.67 -2.96
CA ALA A 136 16.32 -8.10 -4.09
C ALA A 136 15.68 -9.21 -4.97
N GLY A 137 14.36 -9.13 -5.18
CA GLY A 137 13.60 -10.09 -5.98
C GLY A 137 13.23 -11.39 -5.26
N VAL A 138 13.58 -11.53 -3.97
CA VAL A 138 13.24 -12.70 -3.15
C VAL A 138 12.16 -12.34 -2.13
N ILE A 139 11.23 -13.26 -1.88
CA ILE A 139 10.24 -13.13 -0.82
C ILE A 139 10.91 -13.42 0.52
N GLU A 140 10.91 -12.43 1.41
CA GLU A 140 11.45 -12.55 2.77
C GLU A 140 10.41 -13.11 3.76
N GLN A 141 9.16 -12.64 3.67
CA GLN A 141 8.05 -13.13 4.50
C GLN A 141 6.70 -12.77 3.85
N VAL A 142 5.69 -13.60 4.12
CA VAL A 142 4.29 -13.39 3.70
C VAL A 142 3.38 -13.64 4.89
N GLY A 143 2.47 -12.71 5.20
CA GLY A 143 1.51 -12.89 6.29
C GLY A 143 0.59 -11.70 6.48
N ALA A 144 -0.27 -11.77 7.50
CA ALA A 144 -1.08 -10.64 7.92
C ALA A 144 -0.23 -9.51 8.51
N PRO A 145 -0.64 -8.23 8.41
CA PRO A 145 0.15 -7.11 8.92
C PRO A 145 0.65 -7.27 10.35
N LEU A 146 -0.23 -7.66 11.28
CA LEU A 146 0.13 -7.84 12.68
C LEU A 146 1.03 -9.07 12.93
N GLU A 147 0.95 -10.09 12.08
CA GLU A 147 1.82 -11.25 12.13
C GLU A 147 3.28 -10.84 11.82
N LEU A 148 3.49 -10.14 10.70
CA LEU A 148 4.82 -9.63 10.32
C LEU A 148 5.40 -8.68 11.37
N TYR A 149 4.54 -7.91 12.05
CA TYR A 149 4.96 -6.98 13.09
C TYR A 149 5.40 -7.70 14.36
N ARG A 150 4.67 -8.72 14.81
CA ARG A 150 4.88 -9.43 16.06
C ARG A 150 5.92 -10.52 15.96
N ASP A 151 5.94 -11.23 14.83
CA ASP A 151 6.80 -12.41 14.58
C ASP A 151 7.51 -12.29 13.22
N PRO A 152 8.47 -11.37 13.09
CA PRO A 152 9.25 -11.21 11.87
C PRO A 152 10.25 -12.35 11.71
N ASP A 153 10.28 -13.00 10.54
CA ASP A 153 11.15 -14.14 10.22
C ASP A 153 12.65 -13.79 10.24
N ASN A 154 12.98 -12.53 10.06
CA ASN A 154 14.38 -12.09 10.03
C ASN A 154 14.54 -10.60 10.36
N LYS A 155 15.81 -10.19 10.58
CA LYS A 155 16.18 -8.81 10.93
C LYS A 155 15.74 -7.77 9.90
N PHE A 156 15.69 -8.15 8.61
CA PHE A 156 15.25 -7.23 7.56
C PHE A 156 13.75 -6.91 7.71
N VAL A 157 12.92 -7.93 7.82
CA VAL A 157 11.47 -7.77 8.04
C VAL A 157 11.20 -7.01 9.34
N ALA A 158 11.90 -7.38 10.42
CA ALA A 158 11.77 -6.72 11.72
C ALA A 158 12.05 -5.21 11.67
N GLY A 159 13.06 -4.81 10.91
CA GLY A 159 13.44 -3.40 10.74
C GLY A 159 12.62 -2.66 9.70
N PHE A 160 12.06 -3.38 8.72
CA PHE A 160 11.25 -2.79 7.66
C PHE A 160 9.80 -2.57 8.10
N ILE A 161 9.22 -3.49 8.88
CA ILE A 161 7.82 -3.42 9.32
C ILE A 161 7.71 -2.74 10.68
N GLY A 162 6.97 -1.65 10.75
CA GLY A 162 6.69 -0.86 11.95
C GLY A 162 7.23 0.56 11.87
N SER A 163 6.40 1.54 12.27
CA SER A 163 6.78 2.97 12.33
C SER A 163 6.43 3.51 13.72
N PRO A 164 7.44 3.92 14.51
CA PRO A 164 8.89 3.90 14.24
C PRO A 164 9.47 2.49 14.06
N ALA A 165 10.65 2.39 13.42
CA ALA A 165 11.32 1.12 13.19
C ALA A 165 11.79 0.46 14.48
N MET A 166 11.98 -0.88 14.47
CA MET A 166 12.55 -1.63 15.58
C MET A 166 14.00 -1.17 15.88
N ASN A 167 14.32 -1.02 17.15
CA ASN A 167 15.68 -0.78 17.59
C ASN A 167 16.45 -2.09 17.65
N PHE A 168 17.70 -2.10 17.18
CA PHE A 168 18.59 -3.26 17.21
C PHE A 168 19.82 -2.98 18.07
N LEU A 169 20.05 -3.84 19.06
CA LEU A 169 21.15 -3.74 20.00
C LEU A 169 22.00 -5.00 19.91
N ASP A 170 23.27 -4.86 19.60
CA ASP A 170 24.18 -5.99 19.57
C ASP A 170 24.60 -6.38 21.00
N GLY A 171 24.56 -7.66 21.30
CA GLY A 171 24.84 -8.19 22.62
C GLY A 171 25.46 -9.58 22.58
N THR A 172 25.73 -10.10 23.80
CA THR A 172 26.27 -11.45 24.00
C THR A 172 25.41 -12.19 25.00
N VAL A 173 25.08 -13.43 24.71
CA VAL A 173 24.30 -14.28 25.61
C VAL A 173 25.11 -14.58 26.88
N VAL A 174 24.49 -14.30 28.03
CA VAL A 174 25.04 -14.59 29.38
C VAL A 174 24.02 -15.37 30.18
N ASP A 175 24.38 -15.77 31.39
CA ASP A 175 23.44 -16.47 32.28
C ASP A 175 22.24 -15.56 32.64
N GLY A 176 21.06 -16.01 32.22
CA GLY A 176 19.81 -15.32 32.49
C GLY A 176 19.45 -14.17 31.55
N GLY A 177 20.18 -13.93 30.44
CA GLY A 177 19.85 -12.88 29.50
C GLY A 177 20.90 -12.56 28.45
N VAL A 178 20.86 -11.31 28.00
CA VAL A 178 21.79 -10.76 27.01
C VAL A 178 22.52 -9.56 27.60
N ASP A 179 23.84 -9.63 27.64
CA ASP A 179 24.69 -8.49 27.96
C ASP A 179 24.75 -7.52 26.79
N LEU A 180 24.42 -6.26 27.03
CA LEU A 180 24.37 -5.18 26.05
C LEU A 180 25.45 -4.13 26.37
N PRO A 181 26.66 -4.24 25.80
CA PRO A 181 27.76 -3.32 26.11
C PRO A 181 27.41 -1.86 25.83
N GLY A 182 26.61 -1.59 24.79
CA GLY A 182 26.15 -0.24 24.45
C GLY A 182 25.26 0.43 25.50
N LEU A 183 24.62 -0.37 26.39
CA LEU A 183 23.82 0.10 27.51
C LEU A 183 24.46 -0.13 28.87
N GLY A 184 25.62 -0.80 28.92
CA GLY A 184 26.34 -1.15 30.15
C GLY A 184 25.55 -2.03 31.10
N ARG A 185 24.63 -2.86 30.61
CA ARG A 185 23.77 -3.73 31.44
C ARG A 185 23.38 -5.03 30.76
N THR A 186 23.05 -6.02 31.57
CA THR A 186 22.40 -7.26 31.15
C THR A 186 20.90 -7.11 31.17
N VAL A 187 20.21 -7.51 30.12
CA VAL A 187 18.75 -7.54 30.02
C VAL A 187 18.27 -8.96 30.09
N ALA A 188 17.35 -9.25 31.01
CA ALA A 188 16.69 -10.55 31.09
C ALA A 188 15.79 -10.74 29.86
N VAL A 189 15.92 -11.88 29.20
CA VAL A 189 15.13 -12.21 28.01
C VAL A 189 14.45 -13.56 28.25
N SER A 190 13.12 -13.59 28.07
CA SER A 190 12.29 -14.80 28.25
C SER A 190 12.18 -15.63 26.95
N ALA A 191 13.18 -15.65 26.12
CA ALA A 191 13.24 -16.44 24.90
C ALA A 191 14.23 -17.62 25.05
N ASN A 192 14.12 -18.60 24.16
CA ASN A 192 15.13 -19.65 24.02
C ASN A 192 16.42 -19.04 23.46
N LEU A 193 17.33 -18.70 24.36
CA LEU A 193 18.61 -18.11 23.97
C LEU A 193 19.57 -19.21 23.47
N PRO A 194 20.44 -18.90 22.49
CA PRO A 194 21.53 -19.76 22.09
C PRO A 194 22.56 -19.94 23.23
N ALA A 195 23.60 -20.74 22.99
CA ALA A 195 24.62 -21.01 23.98
C ALA A 195 25.28 -19.72 24.53
N LYS A 196 25.64 -19.72 25.82
CA LYS A 196 26.38 -18.65 26.48
C LYS A 196 27.62 -18.27 25.69
N GLY A 197 27.88 -16.97 25.52
CA GLY A 197 28.98 -16.42 24.74
C GLY A 197 28.63 -16.20 23.25
N THR A 198 27.45 -16.62 22.78
CA THR A 198 27.00 -16.35 21.41
C THR A 198 26.68 -14.88 21.24
N LYS A 199 27.19 -14.27 20.13
CA LYS A 199 26.80 -12.92 19.73
C LYS A 199 25.40 -12.95 19.13
N VAL A 200 24.54 -12.05 19.59
CA VAL A 200 23.15 -11.90 19.16
C VAL A 200 22.80 -10.44 18.92
N THR A 201 21.75 -10.20 18.17
CA THR A 201 21.14 -8.86 18.06
C THR A 201 19.78 -8.92 18.76
N LEU A 202 19.59 -8.07 19.78
CA LEU A 202 18.30 -7.91 20.44
C LEU A 202 17.49 -6.86 19.70
N GLY A 203 16.29 -7.21 19.24
CA GLY A 203 15.32 -6.30 18.64
C GLY A 203 14.33 -5.82 19.71
N VAL A 204 14.12 -4.50 19.78
CA VAL A 204 13.16 -3.89 20.73
C VAL A 204 12.26 -2.93 19.96
N ARG A 205 10.94 -3.18 20.01
CA ARG A 205 9.96 -2.24 19.45
C ARG A 205 9.92 -0.96 20.25
N PRO A 206 9.66 0.23 19.63
CA PRO A 206 9.65 1.51 20.36
C PRO A 206 8.66 1.61 21.50
N GLU A 207 7.59 0.82 21.50
CA GLU A 207 6.56 0.77 22.54
C GLU A 207 6.97 -0.08 23.76
N HIS A 208 8.10 -0.77 23.72
CA HIS A 208 8.67 -1.60 24.80
C HIS A 208 9.99 -1.04 25.27
#